data_b2d1b32136cc9e91a73e31d21babe2d2
#
_entry.id   b2d1b32136cc9e91a73e31d21babe2d2
#
_cell.length_a   1.000
_cell.length_b   1.000
_cell.length_c   1.000
_cell.angle_alpha   90.00
_cell.angle_beta   90.00
_cell.angle_gamma   90.00
#
_symmetry.space_group_name_H-M   'P 1'
#
loop_
_entity.id
_entity.type
_entity.pdbx_description
1 polymer ?
#
loop_
_entity_poly.entity_id
_entity_poly.type
_entity_poly.pdbx_seq_one_letter_code
_entity_poly.pdbx_strand_id
1 'polypeptide(L)'
;LPGKGFASFILLVPFLALLHRGWGWAALVSVVGILVGDVVVRRVPIKVAAANGGLIGFAAVLVGVLYDGIGGVHGVLALGSSNALPLFFAAVALPVIPNAFFYLQIYLADTAGFIDPRLTLRWEAVVAVLDVFLALGWLGVLAAHAPAAIIVERTATLLGLTALAHYVCRRGVRADELALIQRLARAIAADVNIERNFATIQQLTSSLIPWDGMGFARYDAERESMVVVLDTEPANVGARVATGSGPVSEALRRRRAVAIGGMARRGWSADVLGGQQGSEVLVPLFQGDTPTGAWNLRHPNPLMYRQSDAAMLDVLAPQMALALAVHGLVSPLVDSSVQTAAHVESVTATSEEIHASSEEVAAAAQRAEAGAERALESLAVALKGPGALPGGDGNRGLVGPSQQALLEGAFRRLVDDLHRAVGHGHDGDNRG
;
A
#
# COMPACT_ATOMS: atom_id res chain seq x y z
N LEU A 1 -5.05 -21.42 4.38
CA LEU A 1 -4.01 -21.07 3.42
C LEU A 1 -3.94 -19.57 3.27
N PRO A 2 -2.75 -18.98 3.06
CA PRO A 2 -2.61 -17.60 2.63
C PRO A 2 -3.48 -17.36 1.40
N GLY A 3 -4.26 -16.28 1.39
CA GLY A 3 -5.22 -16.04 0.31
C GLY A 3 -6.53 -16.84 0.40
N LYS A 4 -6.79 -17.46 1.57
CA LYS A 4 -8.05 -18.17 1.91
C LYS A 4 -8.35 -19.47 1.13
N GLY A 5 -7.35 -20.10 0.56
CA GLY A 5 -7.44 -21.51 0.19
C GLY A 5 -7.51 -22.40 1.44
N PHE A 6 -8.14 -23.56 1.32
CA PHE A 6 -8.24 -24.52 2.42
C PHE A 6 -7.56 -25.82 2.03
N ALA A 7 -6.45 -26.15 2.69
CA ALA A 7 -5.94 -27.49 2.68
C ALA A 7 -6.77 -28.30 3.70
N SER A 8 -7.74 -29.06 3.23
CA SER A 8 -8.56 -29.93 4.06
C SER A 8 -8.74 -31.28 3.39
N PHE A 9 -8.80 -32.36 4.17
CA PHE A 9 -9.07 -33.73 3.71
C PHE A 9 -10.54 -33.91 3.32
N ILE A 10 -11.08 -32.94 2.55
CA ILE A 10 -12.48 -32.89 2.18
C ILE A 10 -12.84 -33.94 1.14
N LEU A 11 -11.86 -34.37 0.34
CA LEU A 11 -12.07 -35.34 -0.74
C LEU A 11 -11.87 -36.77 -0.29
N LEU A 12 -11.29 -37.02 0.89
CA LEU A 12 -11.09 -38.36 1.45
C LEU A 12 -12.38 -39.19 1.49
N VAL A 13 -13.43 -38.63 2.11
CA VAL A 13 -14.70 -39.36 2.29
C VAL A 13 -15.49 -39.49 0.99
N PRO A 14 -15.61 -38.44 0.15
CA PRO A 14 -16.19 -38.58 -1.18
C PRO A 14 -15.52 -39.61 -2.07
N PHE A 15 -14.18 -39.61 -2.11
CA PHE A 15 -13.42 -40.57 -2.92
C PHE A 15 -13.58 -42.01 -2.43
N LEU A 16 -13.51 -42.19 -1.12
CA LEU A 16 -13.82 -43.50 -0.50
C LEU A 16 -15.24 -43.95 -0.81
N ALA A 17 -16.23 -43.06 -0.71
CA ALA A 17 -17.62 -43.37 -1.01
C ALA A 17 -17.82 -43.72 -2.47
N LEU A 18 -17.17 -43.02 -3.40
CA LEU A 18 -17.15 -43.31 -4.82
C LEU A 18 -16.65 -44.75 -5.09
N LEU A 19 -15.48 -45.06 -4.57
CA LEU A 19 -14.87 -46.39 -4.80
C LEU A 19 -15.64 -47.53 -4.12
N HIS A 20 -16.26 -47.28 -2.96
CA HIS A 20 -16.94 -48.33 -2.19
C HIS A 20 -18.40 -48.55 -2.63
N ARG A 21 -19.16 -47.47 -2.90
CA ARG A 21 -20.62 -47.52 -3.10
C ARG A 21 -21.09 -46.80 -4.37
N GLY A 22 -20.20 -46.15 -5.11
CA GLY A 22 -20.51 -45.43 -6.35
C GLY A 22 -20.80 -43.94 -6.13
N TRP A 23 -21.01 -43.24 -7.25
CA TRP A 23 -21.06 -41.79 -7.30
C TRP A 23 -22.27 -41.18 -6.54
N GLY A 24 -23.41 -41.86 -6.47
CA GLY A 24 -24.57 -41.36 -5.71
C GLY A 24 -24.26 -41.14 -4.23
N TRP A 25 -23.56 -42.10 -3.60
CA TRP A 25 -23.07 -41.95 -2.23
C TRP A 25 -21.96 -40.90 -2.11
N ALA A 26 -21.07 -40.85 -3.07
CA ALA A 26 -20.00 -39.83 -3.06
C ALA A 26 -20.60 -38.41 -3.11
N ALA A 27 -21.59 -38.18 -3.97
CA ALA A 27 -22.27 -36.88 -4.05
C ALA A 27 -23.05 -36.55 -2.76
N LEU A 28 -23.82 -37.51 -2.22
CA LEU A 28 -24.58 -37.31 -0.97
C LEU A 28 -23.65 -36.92 0.19
N VAL A 29 -22.59 -37.70 0.39
CA VAL A 29 -21.64 -37.46 1.50
C VAL A 29 -20.90 -36.12 1.31
N SER A 30 -20.58 -35.74 0.05
CA SER A 30 -19.98 -34.45 -0.24
C SER A 30 -20.90 -33.30 0.16
N VAL A 31 -22.12 -33.31 -0.32
CA VAL A 31 -23.11 -32.23 -0.05
C VAL A 31 -23.40 -32.11 1.44
N VAL A 32 -23.72 -33.23 2.09
CA VAL A 32 -24.10 -33.25 3.52
C VAL A 32 -22.87 -32.87 4.38
N GLY A 33 -21.70 -33.47 4.12
CA GLY A 33 -20.48 -33.22 4.88
C GLY A 33 -20.05 -31.77 4.82
N ILE A 34 -20.11 -31.15 3.63
CA ILE A 34 -19.75 -29.74 3.45
C ILE A 34 -20.80 -28.84 4.10
N LEU A 35 -22.08 -29.09 3.90
CA LEU A 35 -23.15 -28.32 4.55
C LEU A 35 -23.00 -28.32 6.07
N VAL A 36 -22.80 -29.47 6.68
CA VAL A 36 -22.61 -29.59 8.12
C VAL A 36 -21.31 -28.91 8.54
N GLY A 37 -20.22 -29.18 7.87
CA GLY A 37 -18.91 -28.59 8.18
C GLY A 37 -18.92 -27.08 8.05
N ASP A 38 -19.47 -26.54 6.97
CA ASP A 38 -19.48 -25.10 6.73
C ASP A 38 -20.47 -24.36 7.66
N VAL A 39 -21.69 -24.88 7.84
CA VAL A 39 -22.70 -24.21 8.66
C VAL A 39 -22.40 -24.35 10.15
N VAL A 40 -22.13 -25.57 10.64
CA VAL A 40 -22.00 -25.84 12.08
C VAL A 40 -20.62 -25.48 12.60
N VAL A 41 -19.55 -25.92 11.91
CA VAL A 41 -18.18 -25.74 12.39
C VAL A 41 -17.63 -24.38 11.98
N ARG A 42 -17.79 -24.01 10.71
CA ARG A 42 -17.19 -22.79 10.15
C ARG A 42 -18.10 -21.57 10.23
N ARG A 43 -19.40 -21.78 10.55
CA ARG A 43 -20.43 -20.73 10.65
C ARG A 43 -20.54 -19.88 9.40
N VAL A 44 -20.35 -20.50 8.24
CA VAL A 44 -20.54 -19.88 6.92
C VAL A 44 -22.03 -19.75 6.64
N PRO A 45 -22.49 -18.68 5.97
CA PRO A 45 -23.89 -18.56 5.57
C PRO A 45 -24.37 -19.76 4.73
N ILE A 46 -25.58 -20.23 4.99
CA ILE A 46 -26.12 -21.42 4.35
C ILE A 46 -26.10 -21.39 2.82
N LYS A 47 -26.27 -20.20 2.22
CA LYS A 47 -26.20 -20.04 0.76
C LYS A 47 -24.79 -20.37 0.22
N VAL A 48 -23.75 -19.95 0.91
CA VAL A 48 -22.35 -20.22 0.53
C VAL A 48 -22.01 -21.68 0.80
N ALA A 49 -22.46 -22.23 1.92
CA ALA A 49 -22.28 -23.65 2.24
C ALA A 49 -22.98 -24.56 1.21
N ALA A 50 -24.19 -24.19 0.77
CA ALA A 50 -24.90 -24.90 -0.27
C ALA A 50 -24.19 -24.83 -1.63
N ALA A 51 -23.64 -23.67 -2.00
CA ALA A 51 -22.86 -23.53 -3.22
C ALA A 51 -21.59 -24.40 -3.19
N ASN A 52 -20.86 -24.39 -2.07
CA ASN A 52 -19.65 -25.22 -1.88
C ASN A 52 -19.99 -26.71 -1.93
N GLY A 53 -21.03 -27.12 -1.20
CA GLY A 53 -21.50 -28.51 -1.20
C GLY A 53 -21.98 -28.95 -2.57
N GLY A 54 -22.75 -28.10 -3.26
CA GLY A 54 -23.23 -28.33 -4.62
C GLY A 54 -22.09 -28.50 -5.62
N LEU A 55 -21.05 -27.68 -5.54
CA LEU A 55 -19.88 -27.77 -6.43
C LEU A 55 -19.13 -29.11 -6.28
N ILE A 56 -18.83 -29.51 -5.05
CA ILE A 56 -18.13 -30.77 -4.80
C ILE A 56 -19.04 -31.98 -5.09
N GLY A 57 -20.34 -31.89 -4.76
CA GLY A 57 -21.31 -32.92 -5.09
C GLY A 57 -21.46 -33.11 -6.61
N PHE A 58 -21.55 -32.02 -7.36
CA PHE A 58 -21.55 -32.04 -8.82
C PHE A 58 -20.28 -32.67 -9.41
N ALA A 59 -19.11 -32.29 -8.88
CA ALA A 59 -17.85 -32.91 -9.30
C ALA A 59 -17.83 -34.42 -9.01
N ALA A 60 -18.35 -34.86 -7.85
CA ALA A 60 -18.44 -36.27 -7.51
C ALA A 60 -19.37 -37.06 -8.46
N VAL A 61 -20.50 -36.47 -8.86
CA VAL A 61 -21.36 -37.04 -9.88
C VAL A 61 -20.66 -37.15 -11.22
N LEU A 62 -20.08 -36.07 -11.71
CA LEU A 62 -19.43 -36.02 -13.01
C LEU A 62 -18.27 -37.03 -13.09
N VAL A 63 -17.38 -37.02 -12.10
CA VAL A 63 -16.27 -37.95 -12.02
C VAL A 63 -16.76 -39.40 -11.91
N GLY A 64 -17.77 -39.63 -11.11
CA GLY A 64 -18.29 -40.98 -10.90
C GLY A 64 -19.01 -41.56 -12.12
N VAL A 65 -19.78 -40.77 -12.84
CA VAL A 65 -20.40 -41.21 -14.12
C VAL A 65 -19.34 -41.53 -15.16
N LEU A 66 -18.28 -40.70 -15.24
CA LEU A 66 -17.17 -40.97 -16.15
C LEU A 66 -16.35 -42.19 -15.70
N TYR A 67 -16.13 -42.37 -14.38
CA TYR A 67 -15.48 -43.53 -13.80
C TYR A 67 -16.21 -44.84 -14.21
N ASP A 68 -17.53 -44.88 -14.06
CA ASP A 68 -18.36 -46.03 -14.48
C ASP A 68 -18.32 -46.22 -15.99
N GLY A 69 -18.37 -45.13 -16.78
CA GLY A 69 -18.30 -45.13 -18.23
C GLY A 69 -17.03 -45.71 -18.83
N ILE A 70 -15.91 -45.59 -18.10
CA ILE A 70 -14.58 -46.18 -18.53
C ILE A 70 -14.36 -47.56 -17.91
N GLY A 71 -15.39 -48.19 -17.33
CA GLY A 71 -15.32 -49.54 -16.78
C GLY A 71 -14.83 -49.59 -15.33
N GLY A 72 -15.02 -48.53 -14.57
CA GLY A 72 -14.73 -48.48 -13.14
C GLY A 72 -15.54 -49.49 -12.35
N VAL A 73 -14.94 -50.14 -11.37
CA VAL A 73 -15.61 -51.12 -10.49
C VAL A 73 -15.54 -50.67 -9.03
N HIS A 74 -16.53 -51.12 -8.24
CA HIS A 74 -16.70 -50.69 -6.88
C HIS A 74 -16.41 -51.81 -5.85
N GLY A 75 -16.27 -51.43 -4.58
CA GLY A 75 -16.00 -52.34 -3.49
C GLY A 75 -14.59 -52.92 -3.51
N VAL A 76 -14.46 -54.20 -3.19
CA VAL A 76 -13.13 -54.90 -3.14
C VAL A 76 -12.43 -54.89 -4.49
N LEU A 77 -13.19 -55.02 -5.58
CA LEU A 77 -12.65 -55.04 -6.92
C LEU A 77 -12.05 -53.70 -7.38
N ALA A 78 -12.38 -52.63 -6.72
CA ALA A 78 -11.82 -51.31 -7.01
C ALA A 78 -10.29 -51.25 -6.82
N LEU A 79 -9.71 -52.12 -5.98
CA LEU A 79 -8.28 -52.27 -5.78
C LEU A 79 -7.60 -53.24 -6.77
N GLY A 80 -8.35 -53.84 -7.68
CA GLY A 80 -7.85 -54.76 -8.69
C GLY A 80 -7.06 -54.04 -9.80
N SER A 81 -6.08 -54.74 -10.41
CA SER A 81 -5.27 -54.20 -11.50
C SER A 81 -6.09 -53.79 -12.72
N SER A 82 -7.22 -54.46 -12.97
CA SER A 82 -8.16 -54.15 -14.06
C SER A 82 -8.84 -52.76 -13.88
N ASN A 83 -8.87 -52.22 -12.64
CA ASN A 83 -9.43 -50.94 -12.31
C ASN A 83 -8.40 -49.82 -12.25
N ALA A 84 -7.12 -50.12 -12.58
CA ALA A 84 -6.03 -49.13 -12.39
C ALA A 84 -6.25 -47.85 -13.21
N LEU A 85 -6.71 -47.91 -14.45
CA LEU A 85 -6.97 -46.75 -15.30
C LEU A 85 -8.17 -45.90 -14.80
N PRO A 86 -9.36 -46.51 -14.56
CA PRO A 86 -10.47 -45.78 -13.95
C PRO A 86 -10.10 -45.15 -12.60
N LEU A 87 -9.39 -45.88 -11.76
CA LEU A 87 -8.93 -45.40 -10.45
C LEU A 87 -8.00 -44.20 -10.57
N PHE A 88 -7.01 -44.26 -11.46
CA PHE A 88 -6.11 -43.12 -11.73
C PHE A 88 -6.89 -41.92 -12.24
N PHE A 89 -7.83 -42.12 -13.18
CA PHE A 89 -8.71 -41.06 -13.67
C PHE A 89 -9.49 -40.41 -12.52
N ALA A 90 -10.16 -41.19 -11.68
CA ALA A 90 -10.92 -40.64 -10.56
C ALA A 90 -10.03 -39.92 -9.55
N ALA A 91 -8.85 -40.46 -9.25
CA ALA A 91 -7.88 -39.87 -8.34
C ALA A 91 -7.37 -38.48 -8.80
N VAL A 92 -7.28 -38.27 -10.11
CA VAL A 92 -6.87 -36.99 -10.69
C VAL A 92 -8.08 -36.05 -10.88
N ALA A 93 -9.17 -36.58 -11.46
CA ALA A 93 -10.32 -35.77 -11.86
C ALA A 93 -11.09 -35.19 -10.65
N LEU A 94 -11.24 -35.98 -9.56
CA LEU A 94 -12.02 -35.55 -8.41
C LEU A 94 -11.42 -34.31 -7.69
N PRO A 95 -10.10 -34.15 -7.50
CA PRO A 95 -9.53 -32.90 -7.00
C PRO A 95 -9.43 -31.81 -8.06
N VAL A 96 -9.17 -32.15 -9.34
CA VAL A 96 -8.96 -31.14 -10.39
C VAL A 96 -10.25 -30.42 -10.77
N ILE A 97 -11.36 -31.13 -10.92
CA ILE A 97 -12.62 -30.54 -11.42
C ILE A 97 -13.15 -29.44 -10.50
N PRO A 98 -13.36 -29.67 -9.19
CA PRO A 98 -13.87 -28.60 -8.30
C PRO A 98 -12.90 -27.43 -8.19
N ASN A 99 -11.60 -27.70 -8.20
CA ASN A 99 -10.60 -26.63 -8.18
C ASN A 99 -10.60 -25.81 -9.47
N ALA A 100 -10.74 -26.46 -10.64
CA ALA A 100 -10.86 -25.76 -11.92
C ALA A 100 -12.10 -24.82 -11.93
N PHE A 101 -13.25 -25.28 -11.43
CA PHE A 101 -14.44 -24.44 -11.30
C PHE A 101 -14.23 -23.31 -10.31
N PHE A 102 -13.58 -23.56 -9.19
CA PHE A 102 -13.28 -22.52 -8.20
C PHE A 102 -12.35 -21.43 -8.78
N TYR A 103 -11.27 -21.81 -9.46
CA TYR A 103 -10.37 -20.84 -10.10
C TYR A 103 -11.03 -20.13 -11.29
N LEU A 104 -11.88 -20.82 -12.05
CA LEU A 104 -12.67 -20.20 -13.10
C LEU A 104 -13.62 -19.14 -12.54
N GLN A 105 -14.29 -19.43 -11.42
CA GLN A 105 -15.16 -18.48 -10.74
C GLN A 105 -14.38 -17.25 -10.27
N ILE A 106 -13.20 -17.43 -9.69
CA ILE A 106 -12.30 -16.34 -9.26
C ILE A 106 -11.89 -15.49 -10.46
N TYR A 107 -11.53 -16.13 -11.56
CA TYR A 107 -11.13 -15.44 -12.79
C TYR A 107 -12.28 -14.63 -13.39
N LEU A 108 -13.49 -15.21 -13.47
CA LEU A 108 -14.68 -14.53 -13.99
C LEU A 108 -15.16 -13.39 -13.07
N ALA A 109 -14.90 -13.48 -11.78
CA ALA A 109 -15.23 -12.43 -10.81
C ALA A 109 -14.19 -11.30 -10.74
N ASP A 110 -13.17 -11.33 -11.59
CA ASP A 110 -12.02 -10.40 -11.62
C ASP A 110 -11.29 -10.26 -10.27
N THR A 111 -11.35 -11.31 -9.45
CA THR A 111 -10.69 -11.38 -8.14
C THR A 111 -9.37 -12.16 -8.19
N ALA A 112 -8.88 -12.47 -9.38
CA ALA A 112 -7.69 -13.31 -9.60
C ALA A 112 -6.38 -12.71 -9.09
N GLY A 113 -6.30 -11.38 -8.94
CA GLY A 113 -5.10 -10.68 -8.47
C GLY A 113 -4.75 -10.93 -6.99
N PHE A 114 -5.66 -11.55 -6.22
CA PHE A 114 -5.58 -11.65 -4.76
C PHE A 114 -5.15 -13.00 -4.21
N ILE A 115 -4.82 -13.96 -5.08
CA ILE A 115 -4.42 -15.32 -4.64
C ILE A 115 -3.08 -15.65 -5.29
N ASP A 116 -2.09 -16.05 -4.47
CA ASP A 116 -0.91 -16.72 -5.02
C ASP A 116 -1.29 -18.16 -5.40
N PRO A 117 -1.54 -18.43 -6.71
CA PRO A 117 -2.04 -19.73 -7.14
C PRO A 117 -0.99 -20.82 -6.92
N ARG A 118 0.31 -20.49 -6.91
CA ARG A 118 1.38 -21.47 -6.78
C ARG A 118 1.41 -22.07 -5.38
N LEU A 119 1.26 -21.23 -4.36
CA LEU A 119 1.29 -21.69 -2.96
C LEU A 119 0.04 -22.51 -2.65
N THR A 120 -1.13 -22.05 -3.09
CA THR A 120 -2.40 -22.72 -2.87
C THR A 120 -2.44 -24.07 -3.59
N LEU A 121 -2.12 -24.11 -4.90
CA LEU A 121 -2.09 -25.33 -5.69
C LEU A 121 -1.10 -26.37 -5.15
N ARG A 122 0.06 -25.95 -4.64
CA ARG A 122 1.02 -26.87 -4.03
C ARG A 122 0.41 -27.65 -2.86
N TRP A 123 -0.24 -26.96 -1.93
CA TRP A 123 -0.85 -27.62 -0.78
C TRP A 123 -2.11 -28.39 -1.13
N GLU A 124 -2.91 -27.90 -2.07
CA GLU A 124 -4.07 -28.66 -2.60
C GLU A 124 -3.63 -29.95 -3.26
N ALA A 125 -2.56 -29.94 -4.06
CA ALA A 125 -2.01 -31.14 -4.68
C ALA A 125 -1.47 -32.14 -3.62
N VAL A 126 -0.74 -31.65 -2.60
CA VAL A 126 -0.24 -32.52 -1.52
C VAL A 126 -1.41 -33.16 -0.76
N VAL A 127 -2.44 -32.40 -0.42
CA VAL A 127 -3.61 -32.93 0.29
C VAL A 127 -4.39 -33.91 -0.60
N ALA A 128 -4.57 -33.59 -1.88
CA ALA A 128 -5.26 -34.49 -2.81
C ALA A 128 -4.56 -35.85 -2.95
N VAL A 129 -3.24 -35.86 -3.04
CA VAL A 129 -2.46 -37.09 -3.05
C VAL A 129 -2.63 -37.87 -1.75
N LEU A 130 -2.58 -37.21 -0.60
CA LEU A 130 -2.82 -37.86 0.70
C LEU A 130 -4.24 -38.37 0.83
N ASP A 131 -5.26 -37.64 0.37
CA ASP A 131 -6.66 -38.08 0.34
C ASP A 131 -6.83 -39.37 -0.44
N VAL A 132 -6.20 -39.48 -1.62
CA VAL A 132 -6.24 -40.70 -2.44
C VAL A 132 -5.61 -41.86 -1.70
N PHE A 133 -4.38 -41.73 -1.17
CA PHE A 133 -3.70 -42.82 -0.45
C PHE A 133 -4.46 -43.26 0.80
N LEU A 134 -4.99 -42.33 1.57
CA LEU A 134 -5.76 -42.64 2.78
C LEU A 134 -7.09 -43.30 2.41
N ALA A 135 -7.77 -42.85 1.35
CA ALA A 135 -9.02 -43.46 0.91
C ALA A 135 -8.83 -44.91 0.42
N LEU A 136 -7.73 -45.18 -0.31
CA LEU A 136 -7.38 -46.56 -0.72
C LEU A 136 -7.08 -47.43 0.49
N GLY A 137 -6.36 -46.91 1.49
CA GLY A 137 -6.13 -47.60 2.75
C GLY A 137 -7.42 -47.93 3.49
N TRP A 138 -8.35 -46.97 3.60
CA TRP A 138 -9.67 -47.17 4.21
C TRP A 138 -10.53 -48.14 3.41
N LEU A 139 -10.51 -48.10 2.07
CA LEU A 139 -11.19 -49.07 1.24
C LEU A 139 -10.68 -50.49 1.51
N GLY A 140 -9.36 -50.66 1.66
CA GLY A 140 -8.76 -51.94 2.04
C GLY A 140 -9.24 -52.48 3.37
N VAL A 141 -9.49 -51.59 4.36
CA VAL A 141 -10.09 -52.02 5.66
C VAL A 141 -11.53 -52.41 5.54
N LEU A 142 -12.35 -51.60 4.81
CA LEU A 142 -13.77 -51.83 4.59
C LEU A 142 -14.02 -53.08 3.76
N ALA A 143 -13.12 -53.40 2.83
CA ALA A 143 -13.16 -54.57 1.99
C ALA A 143 -12.63 -55.86 2.62
N ALA A 144 -11.93 -55.75 3.74
CA ALA A 144 -11.27 -56.89 4.38
C ALA A 144 -12.26 -57.78 5.15
N HIS A 145 -12.32 -59.03 4.77
CA HIS A 145 -13.00 -60.07 5.54
C HIS A 145 -12.02 -60.63 6.61
N ALA A 146 -11.49 -59.77 7.45
CA ALA A 146 -10.48 -60.14 8.46
C ALA A 146 -11.11 -60.29 9.85
N PRO A 147 -10.42 -60.99 10.77
CA PRO A 147 -10.81 -61.04 12.17
C PRO A 147 -10.92 -59.65 12.80
N ALA A 148 -11.88 -59.47 13.71
CA ALA A 148 -12.16 -58.16 14.31
C ALA A 148 -10.94 -57.47 14.90
N ALA A 149 -10.00 -58.19 15.48
CA ALA A 149 -8.75 -57.64 16.01
C ALA A 149 -7.88 -56.94 14.92
N ILE A 150 -7.77 -57.57 13.75
CA ILE A 150 -7.02 -57.02 12.62
C ILE A 150 -7.72 -55.77 12.04
N ILE A 151 -9.06 -55.80 11.98
CA ILE A 151 -9.86 -54.63 11.55
C ILE A 151 -9.62 -53.46 12.53
N VAL A 152 -9.66 -53.69 13.82
CA VAL A 152 -9.41 -52.66 14.84
C VAL A 152 -8.00 -52.08 14.72
N GLU A 153 -6.98 -52.95 14.61
CA GLU A 153 -5.60 -52.50 14.42
C GLU A 153 -5.41 -51.63 13.17
N ARG A 154 -5.89 -52.08 12.02
CA ARG A 154 -5.81 -51.33 10.75
C ARG A 154 -6.55 -50.02 10.83
N THR A 155 -7.75 -49.99 11.44
CA THR A 155 -8.55 -48.81 11.68
C THR A 155 -7.79 -47.80 12.55
N ALA A 156 -7.22 -48.26 13.67
CA ALA A 156 -6.44 -47.39 14.54
C ALA A 156 -5.19 -46.82 13.84
N THR A 157 -4.49 -47.66 13.06
CA THR A 157 -3.36 -47.21 12.25
C THR A 157 -3.73 -46.15 11.25
N LEU A 158 -4.83 -46.33 10.49
CA LEU A 158 -5.30 -45.35 9.49
C LEU A 158 -5.81 -44.06 10.13
N LEU A 159 -6.48 -44.13 11.27
CA LEU A 159 -6.84 -42.94 12.04
C LEU A 159 -5.58 -42.17 12.48
N GLY A 160 -4.57 -42.89 12.98
CA GLY A 160 -3.28 -42.29 13.33
C GLY A 160 -2.58 -41.62 12.16
N LEU A 161 -2.54 -42.30 11.00
CA LEU A 161 -1.96 -41.76 9.76
C LEU A 161 -2.75 -40.55 9.25
N THR A 162 -4.08 -40.57 9.30
CA THR A 162 -4.93 -39.44 8.91
C THR A 162 -4.68 -38.23 9.83
N ALA A 163 -4.60 -38.45 11.13
CA ALA A 163 -4.29 -37.41 12.11
C ALA A 163 -2.87 -36.83 11.90
N LEU A 164 -1.89 -37.71 11.64
CA LEU A 164 -0.51 -37.30 11.34
C LEU A 164 -0.44 -36.48 10.04
N ALA A 165 -1.06 -36.94 8.96
CA ALA A 165 -1.12 -36.23 7.69
C ALA A 165 -1.75 -34.84 7.86
N HIS A 166 -2.88 -34.75 8.59
CA HIS A 166 -3.50 -33.48 8.93
C HIS A 166 -2.55 -32.55 9.72
N TYR A 167 -1.88 -33.09 10.73
CA TYR A 167 -0.94 -32.34 11.54
C TYR A 167 0.25 -31.79 10.71
N VAL A 168 0.85 -32.63 9.87
CA VAL A 168 1.97 -32.25 9.00
C VAL A 168 1.56 -31.17 7.99
N CYS A 169 0.43 -31.36 7.31
CA CYS A 169 -0.09 -30.36 6.37
C CYS A 169 -0.39 -29.03 7.07
N ARG A 170 -1.03 -29.06 8.23
CA ARG A 170 -1.31 -27.85 9.02
C ARG A 170 -0.04 -27.14 9.46
N ARG A 171 1.00 -27.88 9.85
CA ARG A 171 2.30 -27.28 10.19
C ARG A 171 3.01 -26.69 8.99
N GLY A 172 2.99 -27.36 7.85
CA GLY A 172 3.60 -26.88 6.62
C GLY A 172 2.95 -25.58 6.14
N VAL A 173 1.63 -25.52 6.12
CA VAL A 173 0.88 -24.29 5.77
C VAL A 173 1.27 -23.14 6.71
N ARG A 174 1.32 -23.37 8.01
CA ARG A 174 1.73 -22.35 8.98
C ARG A 174 3.17 -21.90 8.79
N ALA A 175 4.08 -22.79 8.43
CA ALA A 175 5.46 -22.44 8.16
C ALA A 175 5.58 -21.50 6.94
N ASP A 176 4.79 -21.75 5.89
CA ASP A 176 4.74 -20.87 4.74
C ASP A 176 4.13 -19.49 5.06
N GLU A 177 3.07 -19.46 5.88
CA GLU A 177 2.49 -18.20 6.37
C GLU A 177 3.53 -17.38 7.15
N LEU A 178 4.25 -18.01 8.07
CA LEU A 178 5.32 -17.35 8.82
C LEU A 178 6.46 -16.86 7.93
N ALA A 179 6.83 -17.63 6.91
CA ALA A 179 7.86 -17.23 5.95
C ALA A 179 7.44 -15.98 5.16
N LEU A 180 6.15 -15.86 4.78
CA LEU A 180 5.61 -14.66 4.12
C LEU A 180 5.61 -13.46 5.07
N ILE A 181 5.16 -13.64 6.31
CA ILE A 181 5.20 -12.59 7.35
C ILE A 181 6.63 -12.10 7.56
N GLN A 182 7.61 -13.02 7.64
CA GLN A 182 9.01 -12.64 7.79
C GLN A 182 9.58 -11.92 6.57
N ARG A 183 9.13 -12.25 5.35
CA ARG A 183 9.51 -11.50 4.14
C ARG A 183 8.98 -10.08 4.18
N LEU A 184 7.71 -9.90 4.55
CA LEU A 184 7.10 -8.59 4.68
C LEU A 184 7.79 -7.78 5.79
N ALA A 185 8.03 -8.36 6.95
CA ALA A 185 8.74 -7.69 8.04
C ALA A 185 10.16 -7.24 7.62
N ARG A 186 10.89 -8.08 6.86
CA ARG A 186 12.21 -7.72 6.35
C ARG A 186 12.16 -6.61 5.29
N ALA A 187 11.16 -6.64 4.41
CA ALA A 187 10.98 -5.59 3.41
C ALA A 187 10.71 -4.22 4.06
N ILE A 188 9.87 -4.20 5.10
CA ILE A 188 9.58 -2.98 5.88
C ILE A 188 10.84 -2.49 6.62
N ALA A 189 11.61 -3.41 7.21
CA ALA A 189 12.83 -3.07 7.95
C ALA A 189 13.99 -2.60 7.03
N ALA A 190 14.01 -3.04 5.77
CA ALA A 190 15.05 -2.68 4.81
C ALA A 190 14.93 -1.21 4.33
N ASP A 191 13.71 -0.70 4.22
CA ASP A 191 13.46 0.70 3.91
C ASP A 191 12.28 1.17 4.78
N VAL A 192 12.59 1.98 5.76
CA VAL A 192 11.61 2.50 6.74
C VAL A 192 10.74 3.61 6.13
N ASN A 193 11.05 4.08 4.93
CA ASN A 193 10.20 5.04 4.21
C ASN A 193 8.96 4.32 3.66
N ILE A 194 7.84 4.49 4.36
CA ILE A 194 6.59 3.80 4.04
C ILE A 194 6.01 4.22 2.67
N GLU A 195 6.21 5.46 2.22
CA GLU A 195 5.76 5.91 0.90
C GLU A 195 6.50 5.19 -0.22
N ARG A 196 7.83 5.14 -0.12
CA ARG A 196 8.68 4.47 -1.12
C ARG A 196 8.41 2.98 -1.16
N ASN A 197 8.15 2.39 0.01
CA ASN A 197 7.90 0.96 0.16
C ASN A 197 6.42 0.55 -0.01
N PHE A 198 5.51 1.51 -0.19
CA PHE A 198 4.07 1.25 -0.20
C PHE A 198 3.68 0.17 -1.21
N ALA A 199 4.18 0.27 -2.45
CA ALA A 199 3.94 -0.74 -3.49
C ALA A 199 4.46 -2.13 -3.11
N THR A 200 5.61 -2.23 -2.47
CA THR A 200 6.17 -3.50 -1.99
C THR A 200 5.31 -4.09 -0.86
N ILE A 201 4.86 -3.24 0.07
CA ILE A 201 3.96 -3.64 1.16
C ILE A 201 2.64 -4.14 0.57
N GLN A 202 2.08 -3.45 -0.42
CA GLN A 202 0.88 -3.87 -1.15
C GLN A 202 1.04 -5.27 -1.76
N GLN A 203 2.10 -5.46 -2.54
CA GLN A 203 2.39 -6.74 -3.21
C GLN A 203 2.57 -7.89 -2.21
N LEU A 204 3.32 -7.68 -1.14
CA LEU A 204 3.55 -8.72 -0.14
C LEU A 204 2.29 -8.98 0.69
N THR A 205 1.53 -7.95 1.02
CA THR A 205 0.27 -8.08 1.76
C THR A 205 -0.78 -8.83 0.94
N SER A 206 -0.86 -8.61 -0.38
CA SER A 206 -1.77 -9.35 -1.26
C SER A 206 -1.47 -10.85 -1.30
N SER A 207 -0.21 -11.24 -1.07
CA SER A 207 0.18 -12.65 -0.95
C SER A 207 -0.23 -13.28 0.39
N LEU A 208 -0.48 -12.47 1.43
CA LEU A 208 -0.92 -12.93 2.75
C LEU A 208 -2.45 -13.00 2.85
N ILE A 209 -3.12 -11.94 2.42
CA ILE A 209 -4.56 -11.76 2.59
C ILE A 209 -5.10 -10.95 1.41
N PRO A 210 -6.21 -11.38 0.78
CA PRO A 210 -6.84 -10.60 -0.28
C PRO A 210 -7.40 -9.30 0.26
N TRP A 211 -7.20 -8.21 -0.46
CA TRP A 211 -7.73 -6.89 -0.16
C TRP A 211 -8.04 -6.15 -1.48
N ASP A 212 -8.95 -5.19 -1.42
CA ASP A 212 -9.33 -4.31 -2.53
C ASP A 212 -8.78 -2.90 -2.28
N GLY A 213 -8.76 -2.47 -1.03
CA GLY A 213 -8.15 -1.22 -0.59
C GLY A 213 -7.25 -1.42 0.63
N MET A 214 -6.17 -0.64 0.67
CA MET A 214 -5.22 -0.62 1.78
C MET A 214 -4.79 0.81 2.07
N GLY A 215 -4.71 1.16 3.36
CA GLY A 215 -4.29 2.48 3.78
C GLY A 215 -3.58 2.51 5.12
N PHE A 216 -2.90 3.62 5.36
CA PHE A 216 -2.28 3.98 6.63
C PHE A 216 -2.84 5.31 7.11
N ALA A 217 -3.19 5.38 8.38
CA ALA A 217 -3.61 6.60 9.04
C ALA A 217 -2.72 6.89 10.23
N ARG A 218 -2.37 8.16 10.43
CA ARG A 218 -1.62 8.65 11.57
C ARG A 218 -2.58 9.15 12.65
N TYR A 219 -2.26 8.90 13.89
CA TYR A 219 -3.02 9.43 15.03
C TYR A 219 -2.66 10.90 15.27
N ASP A 220 -3.67 11.75 15.32
CA ASP A 220 -3.60 13.16 15.68
C ASP A 220 -4.12 13.29 17.13
N ALA A 221 -3.19 13.44 18.07
CA ALA A 221 -3.51 13.48 19.51
C ALA A 221 -4.26 14.75 19.91
N GLU A 222 -4.03 15.88 19.21
CA GLU A 222 -4.71 17.14 19.52
C GLU A 222 -6.20 17.10 19.19
N ARG A 223 -6.56 16.34 18.14
CA ARG A 223 -7.94 16.25 17.63
C ARG A 223 -8.59 14.90 17.90
N GLU A 224 -7.91 14.02 18.61
CA GLU A 224 -8.37 12.64 18.87
C GLU A 224 -8.92 11.97 17.60
N SER A 225 -8.19 12.08 16.49
CA SER A 225 -8.61 11.60 15.18
C SER A 225 -7.49 10.85 14.46
N MET A 226 -7.86 9.97 13.54
CA MET A 226 -6.96 9.37 12.57
C MET A 226 -6.97 10.20 11.29
N VAL A 227 -5.80 10.50 10.75
CA VAL A 227 -5.62 11.18 9.45
C VAL A 227 -5.01 10.19 8.48
N VAL A 228 -5.70 9.91 7.38
CA VAL A 228 -5.19 9.02 6.33
C VAL A 228 -3.99 9.68 5.65
N VAL A 229 -2.84 9.05 5.73
CA VAL A 229 -1.58 9.57 5.15
C VAL A 229 -1.22 8.86 3.85
N LEU A 230 -1.58 7.59 3.72
CA LEU A 230 -1.37 6.79 2.51
C LEU A 230 -2.60 5.91 2.28
N ASP A 231 -3.05 5.82 1.05
CA ASP A 231 -4.16 4.95 0.66
C ASP A 231 -4.01 4.51 -0.80
N THR A 232 -4.51 3.31 -1.12
CA THR A 232 -4.60 2.82 -2.51
C THR A 232 -5.54 3.67 -3.35
N GLU A 233 -6.51 4.34 -2.73
CA GLU A 233 -7.41 5.29 -3.35
C GLU A 233 -6.99 6.71 -2.95
N PRO A 234 -6.41 7.50 -3.87
CA PRO A 234 -5.87 8.83 -3.55
C PRO A 234 -6.88 9.79 -2.94
N ALA A 235 -8.18 9.63 -3.27
CA ALA A 235 -9.26 10.44 -2.73
C ALA A 235 -9.42 10.32 -1.20
N ASN A 236 -8.95 9.24 -0.60
CA ASN A 236 -9.00 9.03 0.85
C ASN A 236 -7.86 9.72 1.60
N VAL A 237 -6.79 10.11 0.93
CA VAL A 237 -5.64 10.77 1.58
C VAL A 237 -6.06 12.12 2.14
N GLY A 238 -5.71 12.37 3.41
CA GLY A 238 -6.13 13.56 4.15
C GLY A 238 -7.49 13.41 4.87
N ALA A 239 -8.25 12.36 4.61
CA ALA A 239 -9.50 12.09 5.32
C ALA A 239 -9.25 11.91 6.83
N ARG A 240 -10.20 12.38 7.64
CA ARG A 240 -10.15 12.30 9.10
C ARG A 240 -11.25 11.42 9.64
N VAL A 241 -10.89 10.53 10.57
CA VAL A 241 -11.81 9.62 11.24
C VAL A 241 -11.69 9.79 12.75
N ALA A 242 -12.80 10.03 13.40
CA ALA A 242 -12.84 10.17 14.86
C ALA A 242 -12.49 8.83 15.55
N THR A 243 -11.74 8.90 16.65
CA THR A 243 -11.33 7.71 17.41
C THR A 243 -12.26 7.36 18.57
N GLY A 244 -13.26 8.23 18.87
CA GLY A 244 -14.16 8.06 20.01
C GLY A 244 -15.20 6.94 19.85
N SER A 245 -15.48 6.48 18.63
CA SER A 245 -16.48 5.45 18.35
C SER A 245 -16.10 4.59 17.14
N GLY A 246 -16.82 3.50 16.93
CA GLY A 246 -16.64 2.65 15.75
C GLY A 246 -15.44 1.68 15.83
N PRO A 247 -15.02 1.16 14.66
CA PRO A 247 -13.96 0.16 14.55
C PRO A 247 -12.61 0.61 15.08
N VAL A 248 -12.26 1.87 14.82
CA VAL A 248 -10.98 2.47 15.24
C VAL A 248 -10.91 2.50 16.77
N SER A 249 -11.97 2.98 17.42
CA SER A 249 -12.06 2.98 18.89
C SER A 249 -11.90 1.60 19.49
N GLU A 250 -12.54 0.59 18.89
CA GLU A 250 -12.47 -0.79 19.37
C GLU A 250 -11.07 -1.38 19.21
N ALA A 251 -10.40 -1.15 18.07
CA ALA A 251 -9.04 -1.60 17.84
C ALA A 251 -8.05 -0.95 18.80
N LEU A 252 -8.16 0.37 18.99
CA LEU A 252 -7.31 1.12 19.93
C LEU A 252 -7.52 0.64 21.38
N ARG A 253 -8.79 0.48 21.79
CA ARG A 253 -9.13 -0.01 23.14
C ARG A 253 -8.61 -1.40 23.41
N ARG A 254 -8.71 -2.32 22.43
CA ARG A 254 -8.22 -3.69 22.53
C ARG A 254 -6.72 -3.81 22.37
N ARG A 255 -6.08 -2.80 21.81
CA ARG A 255 -4.65 -2.81 21.43
C ARG A 255 -4.29 -4.03 20.57
N ARG A 256 -5.21 -4.45 19.73
CA ARG A 256 -5.09 -5.62 18.84
C ARG A 256 -5.82 -5.38 17.55
N ALA A 257 -5.34 -6.03 16.51
CA ALA A 257 -6.01 -6.02 15.23
C ALA A 257 -7.43 -6.61 15.32
N VAL A 258 -8.38 -5.96 14.67
CA VAL A 258 -9.79 -6.33 14.67
C VAL A 258 -10.25 -6.55 13.23
N ALA A 259 -10.86 -7.72 12.99
CA ALA A 259 -11.56 -7.99 11.75
C ALA A 259 -13.04 -7.62 11.90
N ILE A 260 -13.52 -6.80 10.98
CA ILE A 260 -14.87 -6.27 10.98
C ILE A 260 -15.55 -6.78 9.70
N GLY A 261 -16.51 -7.68 9.89
CA GLY A 261 -17.35 -8.18 8.80
C GLY A 261 -18.76 -7.63 8.90
N GLY A 262 -19.38 -7.32 7.74
CA GLY A 262 -20.76 -6.91 7.67
C GLY A 262 -21.05 -5.63 8.46
N MET A 263 -20.32 -4.57 8.22
CA MET A 263 -20.38 -3.29 8.96
C MET A 263 -21.81 -2.73 9.07
N ALA A 264 -22.60 -2.86 8.01
CA ALA A 264 -24.02 -2.47 8.00
C ALA A 264 -24.86 -3.18 9.07
N ARG A 265 -24.48 -4.38 9.53
CA ARG A 265 -25.21 -5.12 10.56
C ARG A 265 -24.95 -4.62 11.98
N ARG A 266 -23.89 -3.82 12.20
CA ARG A 266 -23.49 -3.33 13.52
C ARG A 266 -23.85 -1.87 13.77
N GLY A 267 -24.55 -1.23 12.84
CA GLY A 267 -24.93 0.18 12.94
C GLY A 267 -23.72 1.14 12.93
N TRP A 268 -22.56 0.67 12.48
CA TRP A 268 -21.40 1.52 12.28
C TRP A 268 -21.57 2.24 10.96
N SER A 269 -21.57 3.59 11.03
CA SER A 269 -21.62 4.42 9.84
C SER A 269 -20.34 4.28 9.00
N ALA A 270 -20.42 4.72 7.76
CA ALA A 270 -19.34 4.64 6.78
C ALA A 270 -18.07 5.48 7.10
N ASP A 271 -17.96 6.02 8.31
CA ASP A 271 -16.80 6.78 8.80
C ASP A 271 -15.60 5.88 9.15
N VAL A 272 -15.47 4.78 8.43
CA VAL A 272 -14.32 3.90 8.50
C VAL A 272 -13.29 4.40 7.51
N LEU A 273 -12.02 4.23 7.83
CA LEU A 273 -10.90 4.58 6.96
C LEU A 273 -11.15 4.05 5.54
N GLY A 274 -11.80 4.86 4.67
CA GLY A 274 -12.08 4.51 3.29
C GLY A 274 -13.52 4.15 2.89
N GLY A 275 -14.52 4.34 3.76
CA GLY A 275 -15.94 4.53 3.39
C GLY A 275 -16.71 3.43 2.64
N GLN A 276 -16.22 2.22 2.46
CA GLN A 276 -16.91 1.17 1.70
C GLN A 276 -17.69 0.19 2.58
N GLN A 277 -18.90 -0.17 2.11
CA GLN A 277 -19.69 -1.26 2.70
C GLN A 277 -18.99 -2.60 2.36
N GLY A 278 -18.51 -3.31 3.37
CA GLY A 278 -17.81 -4.58 3.15
C GLY A 278 -17.26 -5.16 4.45
N SER A 279 -16.07 -5.70 4.38
CA SER A 279 -15.28 -6.13 5.54
C SER A 279 -13.96 -5.36 5.58
N GLU A 280 -13.46 -5.15 6.80
CA GLU A 280 -12.20 -4.45 7.06
C GLU A 280 -11.38 -5.21 8.09
N VAL A 281 -10.06 -5.17 7.96
CA VAL A 281 -9.12 -5.47 9.03
C VAL A 281 -8.46 -4.17 9.42
N LEU A 282 -8.56 -3.81 10.69
CA LEU A 282 -7.91 -2.65 11.26
C LEU A 282 -6.84 -3.11 12.25
N VAL A 283 -5.60 -2.73 11.98
CA VAL A 283 -4.42 -3.02 12.80
C VAL A 283 -4.00 -1.72 13.48
N PRO A 284 -4.22 -1.57 14.79
CA PRO A 284 -3.77 -0.38 15.51
C PRO A 284 -2.27 -0.41 15.67
N LEU A 285 -1.62 0.73 15.46
CA LEU A 285 -0.18 0.88 15.53
C LEU A 285 0.19 1.66 16.78
N PHE A 286 1.07 1.07 17.59
CA PHE A 286 1.51 1.65 18.86
C PHE A 286 3.03 1.73 18.95
N GLN A 287 3.52 2.79 19.60
CA GLN A 287 4.90 2.90 20.06
C GLN A 287 4.88 2.92 21.59
N GLY A 288 5.21 1.78 22.21
CA GLY A 288 4.95 1.58 23.63
C GLY A 288 3.45 1.62 23.94
N ASP A 289 3.03 2.59 24.76
CA ASP A 289 1.62 2.81 25.14
C ASP A 289 0.91 3.86 24.28
N THR A 290 1.64 4.58 23.45
CA THR A 290 1.10 5.70 22.68
C THR A 290 0.63 5.20 21.31
N PRO A 291 -0.62 5.47 20.90
CA PRO A 291 -1.07 5.17 19.54
C PRO A 291 -0.35 6.08 18.54
N THR A 292 0.23 5.51 17.51
CA THR A 292 0.89 6.23 16.42
C THR A 292 0.02 6.30 15.17
N GLY A 293 -0.87 5.34 15.01
CA GLY A 293 -1.76 5.30 13.86
C GLY A 293 -2.51 3.98 13.71
N ALA A 294 -2.92 3.71 12.49
CA ALA A 294 -3.58 2.47 12.11
C ALA A 294 -3.20 2.07 10.67
N TRP A 295 -3.17 0.77 10.43
CA TRP A 295 -3.08 0.16 9.13
C TRP A 295 -4.38 -0.58 8.84
N ASN A 296 -5.01 -0.31 7.70
CA ASN A 296 -6.28 -0.94 7.34
C ASN A 296 -6.21 -1.65 5.98
N LEU A 297 -6.97 -2.74 5.89
CA LEU A 297 -7.25 -3.45 4.66
C LEU A 297 -8.75 -3.57 4.49
N ARG A 298 -9.25 -3.28 3.30
CA ARG A 298 -10.67 -3.26 2.98
C ARG A 298 -10.99 -4.24 1.86
N HIS A 299 -12.22 -4.79 1.89
CA HIS A 299 -12.72 -5.63 0.80
C HIS A 299 -14.25 -5.50 0.72
N PRO A 300 -14.85 -5.41 -0.51
CA PRO A 300 -16.29 -5.24 -0.68
C PRO A 300 -17.10 -6.44 -0.17
N ASN A 301 -16.52 -7.65 -0.14
CA ASN A 301 -17.21 -8.82 0.41
C ASN A 301 -17.25 -8.75 1.95
N PRO A 302 -18.45 -8.66 2.57
CA PRO A 302 -18.60 -8.50 4.02
C PRO A 302 -18.16 -9.71 4.85
N LEU A 303 -17.88 -10.84 4.21
CA LEU A 303 -17.45 -12.09 4.87
C LEU A 303 -15.97 -12.41 4.59
N MET A 304 -15.23 -11.47 3.99
CA MET A 304 -13.85 -11.73 3.58
C MET A 304 -12.94 -11.97 4.77
N TYR A 305 -13.01 -11.16 5.81
CA TYR A 305 -12.05 -11.21 6.91
C TYR A 305 -12.59 -11.88 8.17
N ARG A 306 -11.69 -12.62 8.84
CA ARG A 306 -11.91 -13.26 10.14
C ARG A 306 -10.91 -12.73 11.15
N GLN A 307 -11.18 -12.97 12.43
CA GLN A 307 -10.26 -12.57 13.50
C GLN A 307 -8.88 -13.24 13.40
N SER A 308 -8.79 -14.43 12.77
CA SER A 308 -7.50 -15.05 12.47
C SER A 308 -6.64 -14.26 11.50
N ASP A 309 -7.28 -13.60 10.52
CA ASP A 309 -6.60 -12.77 9.52
C ASP A 309 -6.05 -11.49 10.19
N ALA A 310 -6.85 -10.90 11.06
CA ALA A 310 -6.43 -9.78 11.89
C ALA A 310 -5.24 -10.14 12.79
N ALA A 311 -5.31 -11.29 13.48
CA ALA A 311 -4.23 -11.76 14.35
C ALA A 311 -2.92 -12.05 13.58
N MET A 312 -3.01 -12.45 12.31
CA MET A 312 -1.84 -12.65 11.45
C MET A 312 -1.16 -11.31 11.12
N LEU A 313 -1.93 -10.28 10.80
CA LEU A 313 -1.41 -8.94 10.50
C LEU A 313 -0.91 -8.21 11.75
N ASP A 314 -1.50 -8.50 12.91
CA ASP A 314 -1.11 -7.92 14.21
C ASP A 314 0.37 -8.19 14.56
N VAL A 315 0.92 -9.30 14.07
CA VAL A 315 2.36 -9.63 14.22
C VAL A 315 3.27 -8.59 13.54
N LEU A 316 2.77 -7.91 12.51
CA LEU A 316 3.51 -6.89 11.77
C LEU A 316 3.31 -5.47 12.33
N ALA A 317 2.37 -5.30 13.27
CA ALA A 317 2.03 -3.98 13.82
C ALA A 317 3.23 -3.20 14.36
N PRO A 318 4.20 -3.79 15.08
CA PRO A 318 5.36 -3.05 15.58
C PRO A 318 6.24 -2.49 14.46
N GLN A 319 6.47 -3.25 13.38
CA GLN A 319 7.26 -2.81 12.23
C GLN A 319 6.55 -1.71 11.46
N MET A 320 5.23 -1.85 11.25
CA MET A 320 4.41 -0.83 10.61
C MET A 320 4.33 0.44 11.46
N ALA A 321 4.24 0.33 12.77
CA ALA A 321 4.25 1.46 13.69
C ALA A 321 5.56 2.25 13.60
N LEU A 322 6.70 1.56 13.55
CA LEU A 322 8.00 2.18 13.38
C LEU A 322 8.10 2.89 12.02
N ALA A 323 7.69 2.22 10.94
CA ALA A 323 7.72 2.81 9.60
C ALA A 323 6.84 4.06 9.51
N LEU A 324 5.63 4.04 10.10
CA LEU A 324 4.75 5.19 10.15
C LEU A 324 5.31 6.33 11.00
N ALA A 325 5.94 6.02 12.13
CA ALA A 325 6.58 7.03 13.00
C ALA A 325 7.74 7.72 12.27
N VAL A 326 8.59 6.96 11.57
CA VAL A 326 9.69 7.51 10.78
C VAL A 326 9.16 8.37 9.62
N HIS A 327 8.10 7.92 8.93
CA HIS A 327 7.45 8.73 7.91
C HIS A 327 6.99 10.09 8.47
N GLY A 328 6.37 10.09 9.66
CA GLY A 328 5.95 11.32 10.34
C GLY A 328 7.08 12.28 10.70
N LEU A 329 8.31 11.78 10.84
CA LEU A 329 9.49 12.60 11.11
C LEU A 329 10.20 13.06 9.83
N VAL A 330 10.26 12.19 8.83
CA VAL A 330 11.01 12.44 7.59
C VAL A 330 10.24 13.34 6.63
N SER A 331 8.92 13.19 6.50
CA SER A 331 8.11 13.99 5.58
C SER A 331 8.24 15.49 5.84
N PRO A 332 8.10 16.02 7.08
CA PRO A 332 8.31 17.43 7.35
C PRO A 332 9.74 17.91 7.08
N LEU A 333 10.74 17.06 7.25
CA LEU A 333 12.15 17.40 6.96
C LEU A 333 12.37 17.52 5.44
N VAL A 334 11.78 16.64 4.65
CA VAL A 334 11.85 16.72 3.19
C VAL A 334 11.15 17.98 2.69
N ASP A 335 9.95 18.29 3.21
CA ASP A 335 9.20 19.50 2.86
C ASP A 335 9.97 20.76 3.24
N SER A 336 10.56 20.79 4.43
CA SER A 336 11.42 21.88 4.88
C SER A 336 12.68 22.03 4.01
N SER A 337 13.29 20.91 3.57
CA SER A 337 14.44 20.91 2.67
C SER A 337 14.08 21.48 1.31
N VAL A 338 12.94 21.11 0.75
CA VAL A 338 12.42 21.65 -0.52
C VAL A 338 12.15 23.15 -0.41
N GLN A 339 11.52 23.58 0.69
CA GLN A 339 11.30 25.02 0.94
C GLN A 339 12.59 25.78 1.11
N THR A 340 13.58 25.20 1.80
CA THR A 340 14.90 25.80 1.97
C THR A 340 15.63 25.93 0.63
N ALA A 341 15.55 24.91 -0.23
CA ALA A 341 16.15 24.96 -1.57
C ALA A 341 15.50 26.07 -2.42
N ALA A 342 14.17 26.19 -2.41
CA ALA A 342 13.45 27.28 -3.10
C ALA A 342 13.83 28.65 -2.54
N HIS A 343 14.03 28.77 -1.22
CA HIS A 343 14.47 30.01 -0.59
C HIS A 343 15.91 30.37 -0.99
N VAL A 344 16.81 29.39 -1.04
CA VAL A 344 18.20 29.60 -1.51
C VAL A 344 18.21 30.09 -2.96
N GLU A 345 17.39 29.51 -3.82
CA GLU A 345 17.25 29.92 -5.22
C GLU A 345 16.75 31.37 -5.34
N SER A 346 15.73 31.74 -4.55
CA SER A 346 15.23 33.11 -4.45
C SER A 346 16.26 34.09 -3.95
N VAL A 347 17.04 33.74 -2.89
CA VAL A 347 18.11 34.56 -2.36
C VAL A 347 19.23 34.74 -3.38
N THR A 348 19.56 33.69 -4.15
CA THR A 348 20.55 33.77 -5.22
C THR A 348 20.13 34.77 -6.31
N ALA A 349 18.88 34.66 -6.77
CA ALA A 349 18.33 35.60 -7.77
C ALA A 349 18.31 37.04 -7.26
N THR A 350 17.91 37.28 -6.01
CA THR A 350 17.95 38.60 -5.38
C THR A 350 19.38 39.13 -5.25
N SER A 351 20.34 38.24 -4.94
CA SER A 351 21.77 38.61 -4.85
C SER A 351 22.37 39.03 -6.20
N GLU A 352 21.96 38.34 -7.29
CA GLU A 352 22.34 38.69 -8.66
C GLU A 352 21.77 40.06 -9.06
N GLU A 353 20.53 40.35 -8.68
CA GLU A 353 19.87 41.63 -8.94
C GLU A 353 20.52 42.77 -8.15
N ILE A 354 20.89 42.54 -6.88
CA ILE A 354 21.65 43.50 -6.07
C ILE A 354 23.01 43.74 -6.68
N HIS A 355 23.67 42.69 -7.19
CA HIS A 355 24.97 42.83 -7.83
C HIS A 355 24.91 43.70 -9.09
N ALA A 356 23.91 43.41 -9.95
CA ALA A 356 23.66 44.21 -11.16
C ALA A 356 23.32 45.66 -10.82
N SER A 357 22.50 45.91 -9.81
CA SER A 357 22.17 47.26 -9.33
C SER A 357 23.39 47.97 -8.76
N SER A 358 24.27 47.25 -8.04
CA SER A 358 25.52 47.80 -7.51
C SER A 358 26.47 48.20 -8.63
N GLU A 359 26.57 47.41 -9.71
CA GLU A 359 27.37 47.76 -10.89
C GLU A 359 26.82 48.99 -11.60
N GLU A 360 25.47 49.13 -11.73
CA GLU A 360 24.83 50.33 -12.27
C GLU A 360 25.12 51.56 -11.41
N VAL A 361 25.04 51.47 -10.11
CA VAL A 361 25.37 52.54 -9.16
C VAL A 361 26.84 52.96 -9.30
N ALA A 362 27.76 52.00 -9.39
CA ALA A 362 29.18 52.25 -9.58
C ALA A 362 29.45 52.96 -10.91
N ALA A 363 28.81 52.54 -12.01
CA ALA A 363 28.92 53.18 -13.30
C ALA A 363 28.31 54.59 -13.33
N ALA A 364 27.24 54.80 -12.56
CA ALA A 364 26.63 56.14 -12.40
C ALA A 364 27.55 57.09 -11.60
N ALA A 365 28.21 56.57 -10.53
CA ALA A 365 29.18 57.33 -9.74
C ALA A 365 30.38 57.74 -10.57
N GLN A 366 30.95 56.84 -11.40
CA GLN A 366 32.03 57.18 -12.33
C GLN A 366 31.64 58.22 -13.36
N ARG A 367 30.41 58.16 -13.89
CA ARG A 367 29.90 59.18 -14.81
C ARG A 367 29.77 60.54 -14.12
N ALA A 368 29.30 60.57 -12.89
CA ALA A 368 29.17 61.78 -12.11
C ALA A 368 30.57 62.39 -11.79
N GLU A 369 31.56 61.56 -11.44
CA GLU A 369 32.92 62.01 -11.22
C GLU A 369 33.58 62.61 -12.48
N ALA A 370 33.45 61.95 -13.63
CA ALA A 370 33.92 62.45 -14.90
C ALA A 370 33.15 63.71 -15.36
N GLY A 371 31.90 63.90 -14.95
CA GLY A 371 31.09 65.09 -15.12
C GLY A 371 31.61 66.26 -14.27
N ALA A 372 31.93 66.01 -13.03
CA ALA A 372 32.48 66.98 -12.09
C ALA A 372 33.87 67.47 -12.53
N GLU A 373 34.75 66.54 -12.97
CA GLU A 373 36.08 66.91 -13.53
C GLU A 373 35.98 67.83 -14.74
N ARG A 374 35.07 67.49 -15.69
CA ARG A 374 34.83 68.36 -16.89
C ARG A 374 34.28 69.74 -16.52
N ALA A 375 33.43 69.79 -15.50
CA ALA A 375 32.88 71.03 -15.00
C ALA A 375 33.95 71.89 -14.31
N LEU A 376 34.83 71.26 -13.53
CA LEU A 376 36.03 71.94 -12.90
C LEU A 376 36.98 72.43 -13.99
N GLU A 377 37.24 71.67 -15.04
CA GLU A 377 38.12 72.07 -16.13
C GLU A 377 37.49 73.24 -16.92
N SER A 378 36.20 73.24 -17.16
CA SER A 378 35.44 74.33 -17.78
C SER A 378 35.49 75.61 -16.92
N LEU A 379 35.39 75.47 -15.61
CA LEU A 379 35.51 76.58 -14.67
C LEU A 379 36.94 77.16 -14.67
N ALA A 380 37.98 76.32 -14.71
CA ALA A 380 39.38 76.72 -14.78
C ALA A 380 39.71 77.44 -16.09
N VAL A 381 39.12 76.98 -17.20
CA VAL A 381 39.24 77.68 -18.49
C VAL A 381 38.53 79.04 -18.47
N ALA A 382 37.35 79.12 -17.87
CA ALA A 382 36.61 80.38 -17.71
C ALA A 382 37.33 81.39 -16.83
N LEU A 383 38.01 80.91 -15.77
CA LEU A 383 38.83 81.76 -14.89
C LEU A 383 40.15 82.18 -15.53
N LYS A 384 40.66 81.49 -16.55
CA LYS A 384 41.88 81.85 -17.33
C LYS A 384 41.51 82.72 -18.58
N GLY A 385 40.36 83.38 -18.61
CA GLY A 385 39.92 84.21 -19.71
C GLY A 385 40.96 85.06 -20.32
N PRO A 386 40.91 85.33 -21.67
CA PRO A 386 41.96 86.08 -22.37
C PRO A 386 41.87 87.55 -22.04
N GLY A 387 42.87 88.03 -21.31
CA GLY A 387 42.90 89.48 -21.04
C GLY A 387 43.99 90.01 -20.14
N ALA A 388 45.18 89.61 -20.41
CA ALA A 388 46.26 90.51 -20.00
C ALA A 388 46.44 91.55 -21.15
N LEU A 389 45.75 92.63 -21.07
CA LEU A 389 46.20 93.86 -21.80
C LEU A 389 47.28 94.55 -20.99
N PRO A 390 48.39 94.96 -21.64
CA PRO A 390 49.48 95.67 -20.97
C PRO A 390 49.12 97.14 -20.79
N GLY A 391 49.31 97.62 -19.56
CA GLY A 391 49.49 99.03 -19.27
C GLY A 391 48.32 99.89 -19.02
N GLY A 392 48.13 100.38 -17.80
CA GLY A 392 47.29 101.52 -17.44
C GLY A 392 46.87 101.49 -15.99
N ASP A 393 47.40 102.48 -15.25
CA ASP A 393 47.16 102.79 -13.85
C ASP A 393 45.72 102.72 -13.36
N GLY A 394 45.63 102.21 -12.13
CA GLY A 394 44.66 102.70 -11.15
C GLY A 394 43.17 102.55 -11.48
N ASN A 395 42.55 101.44 -11.08
CA ASN A 395 41.31 101.56 -10.28
C ASN A 395 40.89 100.20 -9.70
N ARG A 396 40.57 100.20 -8.43
CA ARG A 396 39.86 99.14 -7.76
C ARG A 396 38.47 99.14 -8.36
N GLY A 397 38.15 98.17 -9.16
CA GLY A 397 36.87 98.10 -9.79
C GLY A 397 36.36 96.68 -9.90
N LEU A 398 35.40 96.39 -9.12
CA LEU A 398 34.29 95.47 -9.30
C LEU A 398 34.28 94.60 -10.60
N VAL A 399 34.13 93.28 -10.43
CA VAL A 399 33.84 92.31 -11.47
C VAL A 399 32.79 92.89 -12.40
N GLY A 400 33.12 93.12 -13.64
CA GLY A 400 32.20 93.75 -14.62
C GLY A 400 30.98 92.81 -14.91
N PRO A 401 29.84 93.40 -15.30
CA PRO A 401 28.57 92.63 -15.49
C PRO A 401 28.69 91.48 -16.49
N SER A 402 29.70 91.51 -17.36
CA SER A 402 29.94 90.40 -18.32
C SER A 402 30.62 89.18 -17.70
N GLN A 403 31.45 89.38 -16.67
CA GLN A 403 32.05 88.27 -15.96
C GLN A 403 31.12 87.62 -14.97
N GLN A 404 30.19 88.38 -14.39
CA GLN A 404 29.17 87.91 -13.52
C GLN A 404 28.16 87.09 -14.29
N ALA A 405 27.80 87.49 -15.51
CA ALA A 405 26.90 86.73 -16.40
C ALA A 405 27.52 85.42 -16.91
N LEU A 406 28.88 85.42 -17.12
CA LEU A 406 29.58 84.17 -17.48
C LEU A 406 29.65 83.18 -16.32
N LEU A 407 29.86 83.63 -15.10
CA LEU A 407 29.90 82.83 -13.87
C LEU A 407 28.54 82.31 -13.53
N GLU A 408 27.46 83.10 -13.65
CA GLU A 408 26.09 82.63 -13.49
C GLU A 408 25.69 81.62 -14.57
N GLY A 409 26.11 81.84 -15.82
CA GLY A 409 25.83 80.88 -16.91
C GLY A 409 26.60 79.57 -16.76
N ALA A 410 27.82 79.57 -16.23
CA ALA A 410 28.60 78.39 -15.92
C ALA A 410 28.01 77.63 -14.71
N PHE A 411 27.56 78.33 -13.67
CA PHE A 411 26.97 77.77 -12.49
C PHE A 411 25.59 77.14 -12.83
N ARG A 412 24.77 77.80 -13.65
CA ARG A 412 23.51 77.19 -14.10
C ARG A 412 23.73 75.92 -14.94
N ARG A 413 24.70 75.86 -15.79
CA ARG A 413 25.06 74.65 -16.54
C ARG A 413 25.51 73.53 -15.63
N LEU A 414 26.33 73.84 -14.62
CA LEU A 414 26.75 72.88 -13.65
C LEU A 414 25.56 72.29 -12.85
N VAL A 415 24.63 73.13 -12.42
CA VAL A 415 23.42 72.70 -11.70
C VAL A 415 22.52 71.86 -12.62
N ASP A 416 22.35 72.25 -13.89
CA ASP A 416 21.54 71.51 -14.86
C ASP A 416 22.18 70.17 -15.23
N ASP A 417 23.48 70.06 -15.32
CA ASP A 417 24.20 68.81 -15.56
C ASP A 417 24.18 67.90 -14.33
N LEU A 418 24.25 68.46 -13.12
CA LEU A 418 24.07 67.69 -11.85
C LEU A 418 22.62 67.19 -11.74
N HIS A 419 21.63 68.00 -12.06
CA HIS A 419 20.23 67.58 -12.07
C HIS A 419 19.96 66.47 -13.11
N ARG A 420 20.58 66.52 -14.28
CA ARG A 420 20.47 65.45 -15.29
C ARG A 420 21.17 64.18 -14.85
N ALA A 421 22.29 64.25 -14.20
CA ALA A 421 23.03 63.10 -13.67
C ALA A 421 22.27 62.37 -12.53
N VAL A 422 21.59 63.13 -11.65
CA VAL A 422 20.80 62.60 -10.54
C VAL A 422 19.41 62.19 -10.98
N GLY A 423 18.79 62.88 -11.99
CA GLY A 423 17.41 62.63 -12.42
C GLY A 423 17.19 61.34 -13.25
N HIS A 424 18.24 60.75 -13.83
CA HIS A 424 18.12 59.50 -14.59
C HIS A 424 18.14 58.23 -13.71
N GLY A 425 18.30 58.38 -12.38
CA GLY A 425 18.27 57.26 -11.43
C GLY A 425 16.87 56.92 -10.87
N HIS A 426 15.82 57.71 -11.19
CA HIS A 426 14.54 57.57 -10.47
C HIS A 426 13.31 57.19 -11.33
N ASP A 427 13.48 56.91 -12.61
CA ASP A 427 12.32 56.60 -13.50
C ASP A 427 12.23 55.13 -13.89
N GLY A 428 12.85 54.21 -13.15
CA GLY A 428 12.87 52.77 -13.42
C GLY A 428 11.95 51.88 -12.57
N ASP A 429 11.22 52.42 -11.57
CA ASP A 429 10.47 51.50 -10.66
C ASP A 429 9.06 51.97 -10.39
N ASN A 430 8.18 51.81 -11.38
CA ASN A 430 6.72 51.72 -11.16
C ASN A 430 5.96 51.13 -12.33
N ARG A 431 6.16 49.84 -12.63
CA ARG A 431 5.16 49.01 -13.38
C ARG A 431 5.37 47.51 -13.02
N GLY A 432 4.43 46.93 -12.25
CA GLY A 432 4.26 45.49 -12.17
C GLY A 432 3.73 45.04 -10.83
#